data_4647a90a1a73d1fef842d4caaa73c133
#
_entry.id   4647a90a1a73d1fef842d4caaa73c133
#
_cell.length_a   1.000
_cell.length_b   1.000
_cell.length_c   1.000
_cell.angle_alpha   90.00
_cell.angle_beta   90.00
_cell.angle_gamma   90.00
#
_symmetry.space_group_name_H-M   'P 1'
#
loop_
_entity.id
_entity.type
_entity.pdbx_description
1 polymer ?
#
loop_
_entity_poly.entity_id
_entity_poly.type
_entity_poly.pdbx_seq_one_letter_code
_entity_poly.pdbx_strand_id
1 'polypeptide(L)'
;MNKTPFSALRGLAALSLCLALGVAGAQEGPLPDEDPPDLAARLSYLDGNVSMQPAGEQDWADAIVNRPLTTGDKLWTDQGARAEIQVGRAAVRLSGSTGFSFLNVDDGAIQMRITAGVINVSVRELAGNEQIEIDTPNLALSLLRPGTYRVEVSDDGESSVVKVSEGMAEASGDGQNVIVHAQQTVTFSGGDRLMAQCGKKAAS
;
A
#
# COMPACT_ATOMS: atom_id res chain seq x y z
N MET A 1 -46.17 63.57 -68.02
CA MET A 1 -46.91 62.89 -69.11
C MET A 1 -46.62 61.40 -69.04
N ASN A 2 -47.61 60.65 -68.86
CA ASN A 2 -47.81 59.22 -69.21
C ASN A 2 -46.86 58.15 -68.58
N LYS A 3 -47.41 57.41 -67.87
CA LYS A 3 -48.25 56.18 -67.93
C LYS A 3 -47.45 54.98 -67.36
N THR A 4 -48.02 54.45 -66.29
CA THR A 4 -47.88 53.05 -65.93
C THR A 4 -48.29 52.05 -67.05
N PRO A 5 -47.98 50.77 -67.07
CA PRO A 5 -48.63 49.86 -66.17
C PRO A 5 -47.80 48.54 -65.79
N PHE A 6 -48.18 47.95 -64.68
CA PHE A 6 -48.51 46.56 -64.38
C PHE A 6 -47.73 45.38 -65.03
N SER A 7 -47.25 44.57 -64.26
CA SER A 7 -47.51 43.06 -64.22
C SER A 7 -46.58 42.40 -63.20
N ALA A 8 -47.02 41.94 -62.10
CA ALA A 8 -47.46 40.62 -61.72
C ALA A 8 -46.43 39.45 -62.02
N LEU A 9 -45.96 38.81 -61.05
CA LEU A 9 -46.20 37.39 -60.82
C LEU A 9 -45.03 36.61 -60.17
N ARG A 10 -45.37 35.95 -59.10
CA ARG A 10 -44.87 34.66 -58.60
C ARG A 10 -43.41 34.61 -58.23
N GLY A 11 -43.03 34.52 -56.98
CA GLY A 11 -43.38 33.39 -56.10
C GLY A 11 -42.37 32.33 -56.18
N LEU A 12 -41.37 32.36 -55.27
CA LEU A 12 -40.73 31.12 -54.84
C LEU A 12 -40.24 31.32 -53.42
N ALA A 13 -40.93 30.69 -52.50
CA ALA A 13 -40.50 30.56 -51.15
C ALA A 13 -39.35 29.56 -51.09
N ALA A 14 -38.15 30.02 -50.84
CA ALA A 14 -37.04 29.17 -50.48
C ALA A 14 -37.06 28.93 -48.98
N LEU A 15 -37.58 27.76 -48.62
CA LEU A 15 -37.58 27.23 -47.27
C LEU A 15 -36.12 26.84 -46.92
N SER A 16 -35.43 27.74 -46.19
CA SER A 16 -34.07 27.47 -45.67
C SER A 16 -34.22 26.61 -44.42
N LEU A 17 -34.10 25.29 -44.59
CA LEU A 17 -34.04 24.32 -43.49
C LEU A 17 -32.67 24.38 -42.88
N CYS A 18 -32.53 25.16 -41.79
CA CYS A 18 -31.33 25.14 -40.93
C CYS A 18 -31.29 23.82 -40.19
N LEU A 19 -30.45 22.89 -40.67
CA LEU A 19 -30.11 21.65 -39.97
C LEU A 19 -29.19 22.01 -38.80
N ALA A 20 -29.79 22.23 -37.61
CA ALA A 20 -29.02 22.36 -36.37
C ALA A 20 -28.48 20.96 -36.00
N LEU A 21 -27.20 20.72 -36.34
CA LEU A 21 -26.46 19.61 -35.76
C LEU A 21 -26.26 19.92 -34.29
N GLY A 22 -27.12 19.34 -33.43
CA GLY A 22 -26.90 19.29 -32.02
C GLY A 22 -25.70 18.44 -31.73
N VAL A 23 -24.58 19.08 -31.33
CA VAL A 23 -23.48 18.38 -30.69
C VAL A 23 -23.99 17.89 -29.34
N ALA A 24 -24.34 16.60 -29.26
CA ALA A 24 -24.58 15.93 -28.00
C ALA A 24 -23.23 15.89 -27.27
N GLY A 25 -22.99 16.86 -26.39
CA GLY A 25 -21.90 16.75 -25.41
C GLY A 25 -22.17 15.53 -24.55
N ALA A 26 -21.35 14.51 -24.70
CA ALA A 26 -21.28 13.44 -23.72
C ALA A 26 -20.90 14.10 -22.39
N GLN A 27 -21.86 14.25 -21.47
CA GLN A 27 -21.54 14.50 -20.07
C GLN A 27 -20.86 13.21 -19.59
N GLU A 28 -19.55 13.29 -19.37
CA GLU A 28 -18.86 12.32 -18.52
C GLU A 28 -19.61 12.37 -17.19
N GLY A 29 -20.34 11.31 -16.90
CA GLY A 29 -20.93 11.12 -15.57
C GLY A 29 -19.83 11.17 -14.52
N PRO A 30 -20.14 11.51 -13.26
CA PRO A 30 -19.19 11.39 -12.18
C PRO A 30 -18.55 10.00 -12.26
N LEU A 31 -17.22 9.97 -12.16
CA LEU A 31 -16.49 8.72 -11.99
C LEU A 31 -17.19 7.95 -10.86
N PRO A 32 -17.35 6.63 -10.96
CA PRO A 32 -17.85 5.85 -9.83
C PRO A 32 -17.04 6.26 -8.61
N ASP A 33 -17.71 6.72 -7.55
CA ASP A 33 -17.07 6.82 -6.25
C ASP A 33 -16.54 5.40 -5.98
N GLU A 34 -15.23 5.23 -6.04
CA GLU A 34 -14.63 4.03 -5.50
C GLU A 34 -15.00 4.03 -4.03
N ASP A 35 -15.80 3.06 -3.62
CA ASP A 35 -16.12 2.87 -2.21
C ASP A 35 -14.78 2.86 -1.45
N PRO A 36 -14.65 3.65 -0.37
CA PRO A 36 -13.44 3.64 0.43
C PRO A 36 -13.16 2.19 0.84
N PRO A 37 -11.90 1.74 0.81
CA PRO A 37 -11.56 0.37 1.18
C PRO A 37 -12.10 0.06 2.56
N ASP A 38 -12.81 -1.08 2.70
CA ASP A 38 -13.40 -1.52 3.96
C ASP A 38 -12.32 -1.78 5.02
N LEU A 39 -11.07 -2.04 4.58
CA LEU A 39 -9.92 -2.22 5.43
C LEU A 39 -9.09 -0.93 5.54
N ALA A 40 -9.06 -0.36 6.73
CA ALA A 40 -8.13 0.70 7.09
C ALA A 40 -7.19 0.24 8.20
N ALA A 41 -5.91 0.58 8.08
CA ALA A 41 -4.99 0.44 9.17
C ALA A 41 -5.16 1.61 10.16
N ARG A 42 -4.80 1.43 11.41
CA ARG A 42 -4.90 2.45 12.45
C ARG A 42 -3.68 2.44 13.35
N LEU A 43 -3.11 3.60 13.58
CA LEU A 43 -2.06 3.80 14.55
C LEU A 43 -2.66 3.70 15.97
N SER A 44 -2.40 2.59 16.67
CA SER A 44 -3.06 2.26 17.95
C SER A 44 -2.26 2.67 19.18
N TYR A 45 -0.92 2.79 19.04
CA TYR A 45 -0.04 3.14 20.15
C TYR A 45 1.19 3.87 19.65
N LEU A 46 1.66 4.83 20.41
CA LEU A 46 2.91 5.57 20.23
C LEU A 46 3.63 5.75 21.57
N ASP A 47 4.95 5.60 21.53
CA ASP A 47 5.85 5.90 22.64
C ASP A 47 7.13 6.50 22.08
N GLY A 48 7.54 7.68 22.56
CA GLY A 48 8.63 8.46 22.00
C GLY A 48 8.26 9.20 20.70
N ASN A 49 9.26 9.67 19.98
CA ASN A 49 9.06 10.43 18.75
C ASN A 49 8.78 9.48 17.56
N VAL A 50 7.63 9.65 16.96
CA VAL A 50 7.24 8.97 15.73
C VAL A 50 6.73 10.00 14.75
N SER A 51 7.32 10.01 13.57
CA SER A 51 6.92 10.88 12.46
C SER A 51 6.14 10.11 11.41
N MET A 52 5.26 10.81 10.74
CA MET A 52 4.44 10.29 9.65
C MET A 52 4.54 11.21 8.42
N GLN A 53 4.63 10.59 7.26
CA GLN A 53 4.48 11.26 5.96
C GLN A 53 3.25 10.68 5.26
N PRO A 54 2.16 11.44 5.13
CA PRO A 54 0.96 11.01 4.42
C PRO A 54 1.25 10.74 2.92
N ALA A 55 0.46 9.88 2.33
CA ALA A 55 0.54 9.59 0.90
C ALA A 55 0.37 10.86 0.07
N GLY A 56 1.28 11.06 -0.90
CA GLY A 56 1.27 12.23 -1.78
C GLY A 56 1.86 13.51 -1.17
N GLU A 57 2.16 13.55 0.13
CA GLU A 57 2.81 14.66 0.80
C GLU A 57 4.35 14.48 0.84
N GLN A 58 5.08 15.59 0.90
CA GLN A 58 6.55 15.55 1.03
C GLN A 58 7.03 15.84 2.45
N ASP A 59 6.19 16.47 3.25
CA ASP A 59 6.53 16.89 4.60
C ASP A 59 6.22 15.80 5.62
N TRP A 60 7.11 15.65 6.58
CA TRP A 60 6.92 14.81 7.75
C TRP A 60 6.28 15.61 8.88
N ALA A 61 5.34 15.01 9.59
CA ALA A 61 4.68 15.58 10.75
C ALA A 61 4.69 14.57 11.92
N ASP A 62 4.44 15.04 13.12
CA ASP A 62 4.29 14.15 14.28
C ASP A 62 3.11 13.20 14.06
N ALA A 63 3.34 11.92 14.28
CA ALA A 63 2.30 10.92 14.22
C ALA A 63 1.33 11.05 15.39
N ILE A 64 0.05 10.81 15.14
CA ILE A 64 -1.03 10.94 16.14
C ILE A 64 -1.73 9.59 16.30
N VAL A 65 -1.93 9.17 17.56
CA VAL A 65 -2.71 7.97 17.89
C VAL A 65 -4.14 8.06 17.34
N ASN A 66 -4.66 6.94 16.90
CA ASN A 66 -5.96 6.77 16.24
C ASN A 66 -6.05 7.36 14.82
N ARG A 67 -4.95 7.86 14.25
CA ARG A 67 -4.94 8.25 12.85
C ARG A 67 -5.13 7.02 11.95
N PRO A 68 -6.07 7.07 10.99
CA PRO A 68 -6.13 6.07 9.92
C PRO A 68 -4.84 6.11 9.09
N LEU A 69 -4.39 4.94 8.66
CA LEU A 69 -3.26 4.76 7.76
C LEU A 69 -3.74 4.05 6.51
N THR A 70 -3.30 4.53 5.38
CA THR A 70 -3.71 4.05 4.05
C THR A 70 -2.50 3.73 3.18
N THR A 71 -2.76 3.21 1.99
CA THR A 71 -1.75 2.97 0.96
C THR A 71 -0.92 4.23 0.69
N GLY A 72 0.41 4.10 0.73
CA GLY A 72 1.36 5.17 0.51
C GLY A 72 1.82 5.93 1.75
N ASP A 73 1.16 5.76 2.90
CA ASP A 73 1.57 6.37 4.16
C ASP A 73 2.88 5.78 4.67
N LYS A 74 3.74 6.64 5.22
CA LYS A 74 5.04 6.26 5.78
C LYS A 74 5.15 6.67 7.24
N LEU A 75 5.87 5.87 8.00
CA LEU A 75 6.21 6.12 9.40
C LEU A 75 7.71 6.00 9.62
N TRP A 76 8.23 6.82 10.50
CA TRP A 76 9.57 6.72 11.04
C TRP A 76 9.52 6.77 12.56
N THR A 77 10.15 5.81 13.21
CA THR A 77 10.32 5.80 14.68
C THR A 77 11.74 6.20 15.02
N ASP A 78 11.92 7.22 15.87
CA ASP A 78 13.23 7.62 16.36
C ASP A 78 13.84 6.56 17.28
N GLN A 79 15.10 6.72 17.59
CA GLN A 79 15.81 5.82 18.52
C GLN A 79 15.07 5.71 19.85
N GLY A 80 14.76 4.50 20.28
CA GLY A 80 14.02 4.20 21.50
C GLY A 80 12.51 4.38 21.42
N ALA A 81 12.00 4.97 20.35
CA ALA A 81 10.56 5.09 20.12
C ALA A 81 9.92 3.76 19.74
N ARG A 82 8.60 3.70 19.85
CA ARG A 82 7.78 2.53 19.48
C ARG A 82 6.45 2.96 18.91
N ALA A 83 5.94 2.18 17.97
CA ALA A 83 4.59 2.36 17.43
C ALA A 83 3.90 1.00 17.31
N GLU A 84 2.57 1.00 17.43
CA GLU A 84 1.74 -0.16 17.09
C GLU A 84 0.67 0.26 16.10
N ILE A 85 0.53 -0.54 15.04
CA ILE A 85 -0.48 -0.39 14.00
C ILE A 85 -1.38 -1.61 14.06
N GLN A 86 -2.69 -1.38 14.03
CA GLN A 86 -3.68 -2.43 13.83
C GLN A 86 -4.19 -2.35 12.39
N VAL A 87 -4.19 -3.48 11.70
CA VAL A 87 -4.71 -3.62 10.34
C VAL A 87 -5.40 -4.96 10.21
N GLY A 88 -6.70 -4.93 9.94
CA GLY A 88 -7.50 -6.14 9.92
C GLY A 88 -7.34 -6.97 11.19
N ARG A 89 -6.90 -8.20 11.04
CA ARG A 89 -6.65 -9.17 12.13
C ARG A 89 -5.17 -9.26 12.51
N ALA A 90 -4.35 -8.33 11.99
CA ALA A 90 -2.94 -8.24 12.28
C ALA A 90 -2.62 -7.03 13.16
N ALA A 91 -1.55 -7.17 13.94
CA ALA A 91 -0.91 -6.07 14.67
C ALA A 91 0.56 -6.00 14.27
N VAL A 92 1.01 -4.81 13.91
CA VAL A 92 2.39 -4.53 13.51
C VAL A 92 3.01 -3.61 14.55
N ARG A 93 4.09 -4.05 15.19
CA ARG A 93 4.84 -3.28 16.19
C ARG A 93 6.17 -2.88 15.62
N LEU A 94 6.41 -1.57 15.59
CA LEU A 94 7.67 -0.97 15.18
C LEU A 94 8.52 -0.71 16.41
N SER A 95 9.80 -1.10 16.34
CA SER A 95 10.82 -0.70 17.32
C SER A 95 11.42 0.65 16.94
N GLY A 96 12.37 1.15 17.74
CA GLY A 96 13.09 2.38 17.40
C GLY A 96 13.95 2.25 16.13
N SER A 97 14.24 3.38 15.52
CA SER A 97 15.02 3.51 14.27
C SER A 97 14.44 2.67 13.13
N THR A 98 13.11 2.67 12.99
CA THR A 98 12.42 1.85 11.99
C THR A 98 11.73 2.72 10.95
N GLY A 99 12.07 2.48 9.68
CA GLY A 99 11.38 3.05 8.52
C GLY A 99 10.36 2.07 7.97
N PHE A 100 9.10 2.50 7.95
CA PHE A 100 7.94 1.68 7.57
C PHE A 100 7.06 2.41 6.55
N SER A 101 6.43 1.67 5.65
CA SER A 101 5.38 2.20 4.76
C SER A 101 4.35 1.15 4.41
N PHE A 102 3.12 1.57 4.15
CA PHE A 102 2.14 0.76 3.45
C PHE A 102 2.30 0.91 1.94
N LEU A 103 2.45 -0.21 1.24
CA LEU A 103 2.44 -0.26 -0.22
C LEU A 103 1.03 -0.49 -0.74
N ASN A 104 0.25 -1.31 -0.03
CA ASN A 104 -1.16 -1.54 -0.29
C ASN A 104 -1.90 -1.90 1.01
N VAL A 105 -3.11 -1.39 1.15
CA VAL A 105 -4.05 -1.76 2.23
C VAL A 105 -5.43 -1.82 1.61
N ASP A 106 -5.89 -3.03 1.31
CA ASP A 106 -7.23 -3.32 0.85
C ASP A 106 -7.74 -4.64 1.43
N ASP A 107 -8.98 -5.02 1.11
CA ASP A 107 -9.64 -6.21 1.66
C ASP A 107 -9.01 -7.54 1.24
N GLY A 108 -8.19 -7.53 0.20
CA GLY A 108 -7.51 -8.72 -0.32
C GLY A 108 -6.03 -8.78 -0.02
N ALA A 109 -5.38 -7.61 0.22
CA ALA A 109 -3.93 -7.56 0.37
C ALA A 109 -3.47 -6.46 1.32
N ILE A 110 -2.58 -6.83 2.23
CA ILE A 110 -1.84 -5.92 3.09
C ILE A 110 -0.37 -6.05 2.72
N GLN A 111 0.15 -5.04 1.99
CA GLN A 111 1.56 -4.99 1.63
C GLN A 111 2.25 -3.88 2.40
N MET A 112 3.32 -4.24 3.08
CA MET A 112 4.11 -3.35 3.92
C MET A 112 5.56 -3.36 3.46
N ARG A 113 6.25 -2.26 3.68
CA ARG A 113 7.70 -2.19 3.46
C ARG A 113 8.42 -1.70 4.71
N ILE A 114 9.51 -2.37 5.03
CA ILE A 114 10.48 -1.94 6.04
C ILE A 114 11.81 -1.66 5.35
N THR A 115 12.36 -0.47 5.54
CA THR A 115 13.62 -0.05 4.91
C THR A 115 14.82 -0.17 5.84
N ALA A 116 14.59 -0.04 7.15
CA ALA A 116 15.58 -0.23 8.20
C ALA A 116 14.86 -0.50 9.53
N GLY A 117 15.54 -1.11 10.49
CA GLY A 117 15.04 -1.32 11.83
C GLY A 117 14.27 -2.63 12.00
N VAL A 118 13.27 -2.64 12.87
CA VAL A 118 12.65 -3.89 13.32
C VAL A 118 11.14 -3.78 13.44
N ILE A 119 10.43 -4.72 12.84
CA ILE A 119 9.00 -4.92 13.06
C ILE A 119 8.69 -6.30 13.62
N ASN A 120 7.65 -6.37 14.43
CA ASN A 120 7.04 -7.63 14.87
C ASN A 120 5.59 -7.64 14.40
N VAL A 121 5.23 -8.64 13.63
CA VAL A 121 3.88 -8.82 13.07
C VAL A 121 3.22 -10.00 13.74
N SER A 122 2.05 -9.79 14.31
CA SER A 122 1.22 -10.83 14.90
C SER A 122 -0.07 -10.94 14.11
N VAL A 123 -0.29 -12.06 13.47
CA VAL A 123 -1.48 -12.36 12.65
C VAL A 123 -2.32 -13.37 13.39
N ARG A 124 -3.55 -13.00 13.74
CA ARG A 124 -4.49 -13.88 14.46
C ARG A 124 -5.21 -14.82 13.51
N GLU A 125 -5.53 -14.33 12.34
CA GLU A 125 -6.26 -15.07 11.31
C GLU A 125 -5.91 -14.50 9.95
N LEU A 126 -5.85 -15.35 8.94
CA LEU A 126 -5.78 -14.96 7.52
C LEU A 126 -7.09 -15.41 6.89
N ALA A 127 -7.88 -14.50 6.37
CA ALA A 127 -9.06 -14.82 5.58
C ALA A 127 -8.62 -15.58 4.31
N GLY A 128 -9.45 -16.44 3.76
CA GLY A 128 -9.04 -17.41 2.74
C GLY A 128 -8.44 -16.83 1.45
N ASN A 129 -8.60 -15.54 1.20
CA ASN A 129 -8.03 -14.81 0.07
C ASN A 129 -7.18 -13.60 0.49
N GLU A 130 -6.97 -13.38 1.80
CA GLU A 130 -6.17 -12.28 2.31
C GLU A 130 -4.68 -12.61 2.20
N GLN A 131 -3.91 -11.69 1.63
CA GLN A 131 -2.45 -11.79 1.51
C GLN A 131 -1.78 -10.74 2.39
N ILE A 132 -0.83 -11.17 3.20
CA ILE A 132 0.02 -10.25 3.98
C ILE A 132 1.46 -10.44 3.50
N GLU A 133 2.04 -9.36 3.00
CA GLU A 133 3.41 -9.32 2.48
C GLU A 133 4.22 -8.22 3.15
N ILE A 134 5.47 -8.52 3.43
CA ILE A 134 6.44 -7.59 4.02
C ILE A 134 7.64 -7.52 3.11
N ASP A 135 7.79 -6.38 2.44
CA ASP A 135 8.94 -6.09 1.60
C ASP A 135 10.11 -5.56 2.44
N THR A 136 11.28 -6.03 2.11
CA THR A 136 12.55 -5.48 2.58
C THR A 136 13.43 -5.15 1.38
N PRO A 137 14.57 -4.47 1.53
CA PRO A 137 15.50 -4.27 0.42
C PRO A 137 16.03 -5.57 -0.21
N ASN A 138 15.97 -6.70 0.53
CA ASN A 138 16.57 -7.96 0.11
C ASN A 138 15.55 -9.00 -0.36
N LEU A 139 14.30 -8.94 0.12
CA LEU A 139 13.29 -9.97 -0.14
C LEU A 139 11.87 -9.44 0.02
N ALA A 140 10.91 -10.15 -0.57
CA ALA A 140 9.50 -10.08 -0.23
C ALA A 140 9.13 -11.29 0.65
N LEU A 141 8.49 -11.05 1.79
CA LEU A 141 8.08 -12.07 2.75
C LEU A 141 6.57 -12.21 2.76
N SER A 142 6.05 -13.28 2.19
CA SER A 142 4.63 -13.62 2.23
C SER A 142 4.31 -14.44 3.47
N LEU A 143 3.33 -14.01 4.28
CA LEU A 143 2.90 -14.74 5.48
C LEU A 143 1.84 -15.77 5.08
N LEU A 144 2.20 -17.05 5.15
CA LEU A 144 1.36 -18.15 4.66
C LEU A 144 0.38 -18.68 5.71
N ARG A 145 0.59 -18.40 7.00
CA ARG A 145 -0.25 -18.86 8.10
C ARG A 145 -0.37 -17.80 9.19
N PRO A 146 -1.43 -17.83 9.99
CA PRO A 146 -1.48 -17.07 11.24
C PRO A 146 -0.27 -17.40 12.12
N GLY A 147 0.23 -16.38 12.85
CA GLY A 147 1.44 -16.57 13.66
C GLY A 147 2.10 -15.27 14.09
N THR A 148 3.34 -15.41 14.54
CA THR A 148 4.17 -14.30 15.03
C THR A 148 5.50 -14.27 14.29
N TYR A 149 5.76 -13.15 13.66
CA TYR A 149 6.85 -12.90 12.75
C TYR A 149 7.65 -11.70 13.22
N ARG A 150 8.97 -11.78 13.17
CA ARG A 150 9.86 -10.63 13.37
C ARG A 150 10.72 -10.49 12.12
N VAL A 151 10.76 -9.28 11.61
CA VAL A 151 11.62 -8.88 10.49
C VAL A 151 12.51 -7.75 10.98
N GLU A 152 13.80 -7.90 10.73
CA GLU A 152 14.83 -6.93 11.06
C GLU A 152 15.64 -6.64 9.81
N VAL A 153 15.80 -5.37 9.48
CA VAL A 153 16.58 -4.88 8.36
C VAL A 153 17.73 -4.06 8.92
N SER A 154 18.94 -4.35 8.49
CA SER A 154 20.12 -3.58 8.89
C SER A 154 20.01 -2.12 8.45
N ASP A 155 20.69 -1.22 9.16
CA ASP A 155 20.64 0.23 8.89
C ASP A 155 21.13 0.59 7.48
N ASP A 156 22.04 -0.20 6.93
CA ASP A 156 22.53 -0.08 5.54
C ASP A 156 21.62 -0.74 4.50
N GLY A 157 20.60 -1.49 4.93
CA GLY A 157 19.69 -2.23 4.07
C GLY A 157 20.31 -3.49 3.42
N GLU A 158 21.55 -3.86 3.74
CA GLU A 158 22.25 -4.96 3.04
C GLU A 158 21.82 -6.35 3.52
N SER A 159 21.18 -6.43 4.69
CA SER A 159 20.70 -7.70 5.23
C SER A 159 19.34 -7.60 5.90
N SER A 160 18.60 -8.70 5.82
CA SER A 160 17.30 -8.87 6.48
C SER A 160 17.31 -10.17 7.29
N VAL A 161 16.87 -10.11 8.54
CA VAL A 161 16.71 -11.28 9.40
C VAL A 161 15.22 -11.54 9.59
N VAL A 162 14.78 -12.71 9.20
CA VAL A 162 13.41 -13.19 9.39
C VAL A 162 13.37 -14.24 10.48
N LYS A 163 12.59 -14.01 11.52
CA LYS A 163 12.33 -14.98 12.58
C LYS A 163 10.84 -15.29 12.63
N VAL A 164 10.50 -16.55 12.44
CA VAL A 164 9.14 -17.06 12.60
C VAL A 164 9.06 -17.76 13.95
N SER A 165 8.30 -17.18 14.89
CA SER A 165 8.06 -17.80 16.19
C SER A 165 6.95 -18.84 16.11
N GLU A 166 5.88 -18.46 15.42
CA GLU A 166 4.72 -19.29 15.12
C GLU A 166 4.26 -18.98 13.68
N GLY A 167 3.69 -19.96 12.99
CA GLY A 167 3.21 -19.80 11.62
C GLY A 167 4.19 -20.34 10.57
N MET A 168 4.12 -19.80 9.37
CA MET A 168 4.96 -20.14 8.23
C MET A 168 4.99 -18.98 7.25
N ALA A 169 6.14 -18.67 6.70
CA ALA A 169 6.31 -17.63 5.70
C ALA A 169 7.15 -18.11 4.53
N GLU A 170 6.97 -17.48 3.38
CA GLU A 170 7.79 -17.65 2.19
C GLU A 170 8.56 -16.37 1.92
N ALA A 171 9.88 -16.47 1.89
CA ALA A 171 10.78 -15.40 1.50
C ALA A 171 11.15 -15.58 0.02
N SER A 172 10.85 -14.59 -0.79
CA SER A 172 11.10 -14.57 -2.24
C SER A 172 12.09 -13.46 -2.58
N GLY A 173 13.11 -13.77 -3.35
CA GLY A 173 14.10 -12.80 -3.82
C GLY A 173 15.04 -13.44 -4.84
N ASP A 174 15.47 -12.66 -5.83
CA ASP A 174 16.42 -13.08 -6.87
C ASP A 174 16.07 -14.43 -7.54
N GLY A 175 14.78 -14.67 -7.80
CA GLY A 175 14.30 -15.89 -8.42
C GLY A 175 14.37 -17.15 -7.53
N GLN A 176 14.62 -16.99 -6.23
CA GLN A 176 14.63 -18.05 -5.23
C GLN A 176 13.50 -17.86 -4.22
N ASN A 177 12.95 -18.97 -3.76
CA ASN A 177 11.95 -19.00 -2.71
C ASN A 177 12.44 -19.87 -1.57
N VAL A 178 12.32 -19.37 -0.35
CA VAL A 178 12.73 -20.06 0.88
C VAL A 178 11.56 -20.08 1.84
N ILE A 179 11.12 -21.29 2.22
CA ILE A 179 10.08 -21.42 3.27
C ILE A 179 10.76 -21.34 4.64
N VAL A 180 10.26 -20.42 5.47
CA VAL A 180 10.68 -20.25 6.86
C VAL A 180 9.57 -20.81 7.76
N HIS A 181 9.89 -21.90 8.46
CA HIS A 181 8.97 -22.56 9.36
C HIS A 181 9.01 -21.97 10.78
N ALA A 182 8.01 -22.31 11.59
CA ALA A 182 7.98 -21.95 13.00
C ALA A 182 9.29 -22.34 13.72
N GLN A 183 9.72 -21.47 14.64
CA GLN A 183 10.96 -21.60 15.43
C GLN A 183 12.24 -21.49 14.60
N GLN A 184 12.18 -21.04 13.35
CA GLN A 184 13.34 -20.78 12.52
C GLN A 184 13.71 -19.29 12.50
N THR A 185 15.01 -19.04 12.35
CA THR A 185 15.57 -17.73 12.05
C THR A 185 16.45 -17.87 10.83
N VAL A 186 16.21 -17.05 9.82
CA VAL A 186 16.97 -17.04 8.58
C VAL A 186 17.47 -15.62 8.32
N THR A 187 18.75 -15.50 8.02
CA THR A 187 19.36 -14.25 7.59
C THR A 187 19.50 -14.26 6.07
N PHE A 188 19.03 -13.22 5.46
CA PHE A 188 19.10 -12.98 4.02
C PHE A 188 20.05 -11.80 3.76
N SER A 189 20.96 -11.96 2.83
CA SER A 189 21.90 -10.91 2.45
C SER A 189 22.16 -10.93 0.96
N GLY A 190 22.55 -9.80 0.40
CA GLY A 190 22.86 -9.63 -1.02
C GLY A 190 21.74 -8.94 -1.79
N GLY A 191 22.13 -8.05 -2.70
CA GLY A 191 21.20 -7.37 -3.63
C GLY A 191 21.01 -8.13 -4.94
N ASP A 192 22.07 -8.83 -5.41
CA ASP A 192 22.06 -9.53 -6.70
C ASP A 192 21.98 -11.07 -6.57
N ARG A 193 22.05 -11.58 -5.36
CA ARG A 193 21.87 -13.00 -5.05
C ARG A 193 21.42 -13.19 -3.62
N LEU A 194 20.20 -13.69 -3.44
CA LEU A 194 19.66 -14.00 -2.13
C LEU A 194 20.48 -15.14 -1.48
N MET A 195 21.22 -14.85 -0.40
CA MET A 195 21.91 -15.84 0.41
C MET A 195 21.15 -16.05 1.71
N ALA A 196 20.54 -17.21 1.88
CA ALA A 196 19.81 -17.58 3.08
C ALA A 196 20.71 -18.39 4.02
N GLN A 197 20.92 -17.89 5.25
CA GLN A 197 21.59 -18.64 6.32
C GLN A 197 20.59 -18.97 7.43
N CYS A 198 20.33 -20.26 7.61
CA CYS A 198 19.49 -20.74 8.70
C CYS A 198 20.27 -20.75 10.01
N GLY A 199 19.89 -19.90 10.96
CA GLY A 199 20.44 -19.88 12.31
C GLY A 199 19.99 -21.12 13.09
N LYS A 200 20.92 -21.95 13.58
CA LYS A 200 20.61 -22.99 14.55
C LYS A 200 20.23 -22.35 15.87
N LYS A 201 19.08 -22.76 16.43
CA LYS A 201 18.72 -22.45 17.82
C LYS A 201 19.88 -22.88 18.71
N ALA A 202 20.51 -21.92 19.43
CA ALA A 202 21.42 -22.29 20.50
C ALA A 202 20.60 -23.12 21.50
N ALA A 203 21.01 -24.38 21.69
CA ALA A 203 20.45 -25.22 22.73
C ALA A 203 20.78 -24.58 24.08
N SER A 204 19.74 -24.20 24.80
CA SER A 204 19.80 -23.76 26.21
C SER A 204 19.72 -24.95 27.12
#